data_c4afa0b9ac3b156f49e6d8ce9f7fe6c8
#
_entry.id   c4afa0b9ac3b156f49e6d8ce9f7fe6c8
#
_cell.length_a   1.000
_cell.length_b   1.000
_cell.length_c   1.000
_cell.angle_alpha   90.00
_cell.angle_beta   90.00
_cell.angle_gamma   90.00
#
_symmetry.space_group_name_H-M   'P 1'
#
loop_
_entity.id
_entity.type
_entity.pdbx_description
1 polymer ?
#
loop_
_entity_poly.entity_id
_entity_poly.type
_entity_poly.pdbx_seq_one_letter_code
_entity_poly.pdbx_strand_id
1 'polypeptide(L)'
;MPESDEVLDIGALGARVVLHPTGSDAKAPDASFDIIGRPRGFVAQPHVHTRQVERFEVLSGEMLLVLDRHRHVLRAGDRMSVPAGKAHRQLPSGSGDAHVRVTVSPAGRTEEFLRLIAALSRDGQFTGQGFPKPVAAARLTLDFADTGHAAVPPVAVQRSLAKGILAVAGLWREYAFVDEWDVAAPAGAVFEALADTRTYPDWWRPVYLDVEADGPPALGTVSHQHFKGRLPYHLRTRSRITRLEPDRVIEAEVDGDLRGHGVWTVTPTDDGSHVRFEWTVHADRRLLRILTPFLRPALRANHAWAIARAIDGLEPYLVARAAARPTSIAVTAAGPS
;
A
#
# COMPACT_ATOMS: atom_id res chain seq x y z
N MET A 1 -35.12 -1.72 7.51
CA MET A 1 -35.11 -1.75 6.04
C MET A 1 -34.48 -3.07 5.63
N PRO A 2 -35.08 -3.90 4.77
CA PRO A 2 -34.34 -5.05 4.26
C PRO A 2 -33.08 -4.55 3.53
N GLU A 3 -31.95 -5.16 3.82
CA GLU A 3 -30.71 -4.92 3.11
C GLU A 3 -30.91 -5.24 1.63
N SER A 4 -30.48 -4.35 0.73
CA SER A 4 -30.62 -4.55 -0.72
C SER A 4 -29.46 -5.39 -1.24
N ASP A 5 -29.71 -6.11 -2.35
CA ASP A 5 -28.68 -6.82 -3.09
C ASP A 5 -27.48 -5.91 -3.44
N GLU A 6 -26.26 -6.40 -3.22
CA GLU A 6 -25.03 -5.71 -3.57
C GLU A 6 -24.46 -6.27 -4.87
N VAL A 7 -24.22 -5.40 -5.86
CA VAL A 7 -23.66 -5.79 -7.16
C VAL A 7 -22.15 -5.56 -7.17
N LEU A 8 -21.37 -6.63 -7.38
CA LEU A 8 -19.93 -6.63 -7.48
C LEU A 8 -19.50 -6.89 -8.92
N ASP A 9 -18.78 -5.92 -9.51
CA ASP A 9 -18.21 -6.10 -10.85
C ASP A 9 -16.87 -6.85 -10.77
N ILE A 10 -16.82 -8.02 -11.38
CA ILE A 10 -15.63 -8.84 -11.56
C ILE A 10 -15.32 -9.04 -13.05
N GLY A 11 -15.47 -8.00 -13.86
CA GLY A 11 -15.32 -8.04 -15.32
C GLY A 11 -13.96 -8.59 -15.80
N ALA A 12 -12.87 -8.39 -15.04
CA ALA A 12 -11.58 -9.03 -15.32
C ALA A 12 -11.68 -10.56 -15.34
N LEU A 13 -12.63 -11.14 -14.61
CA LEU A 13 -12.91 -12.56 -14.50
C LEU A 13 -14.10 -13.00 -15.37
N GLY A 14 -14.66 -12.11 -16.19
CA GLY A 14 -15.72 -12.39 -17.15
C GLY A 14 -17.11 -12.54 -16.56
N ALA A 15 -17.38 -11.98 -15.38
CA ALA A 15 -18.68 -12.06 -14.72
C ALA A 15 -18.94 -10.85 -13.82
N ARG A 16 -20.16 -10.77 -13.31
CA ARG A 16 -20.55 -9.97 -12.15
C ARG A 16 -21.17 -10.88 -11.09
N VAL A 17 -21.08 -10.47 -9.85
CA VAL A 17 -21.66 -11.17 -8.69
C VAL A 17 -22.73 -10.28 -8.07
N VAL A 18 -23.87 -10.86 -7.72
CA VAL A 18 -24.91 -10.18 -6.96
C VAL A 18 -24.98 -10.87 -5.59
N LEU A 19 -24.54 -10.21 -4.54
CA LEU A 19 -24.64 -10.69 -3.17
C LEU A 19 -26.06 -10.48 -2.66
N HIS A 20 -26.67 -11.53 -2.12
CA HIS A 20 -27.97 -11.45 -1.47
C HIS A 20 -27.80 -11.28 0.05
N PRO A 21 -28.61 -10.45 0.71
CA PRO A 21 -28.50 -10.25 2.15
C PRO A 21 -28.63 -11.56 2.90
N THR A 22 -27.70 -11.78 3.83
CA THR A 22 -27.74 -12.95 4.71
C THR A 22 -28.69 -12.66 5.86
N GLY A 23 -29.69 -13.50 6.09
CA GLY A 23 -30.62 -13.35 7.23
C GLY A 23 -29.88 -13.37 8.55
N SER A 24 -30.13 -12.39 9.42
CA SER A 24 -29.41 -12.15 10.69
C SER A 24 -29.64 -13.21 11.78
N ASP A 25 -30.52 -14.18 11.59
CA ASP A 25 -31.07 -15.02 12.68
C ASP A 25 -30.40 -16.39 12.85
N ALA A 26 -29.39 -16.76 12.07
CA ALA A 26 -28.75 -18.06 12.15
C ALA A 26 -27.37 -18.02 12.83
N LYS A 27 -27.09 -19.00 13.71
CA LYS A 27 -25.78 -19.19 14.39
C LYS A 27 -24.61 -19.38 13.41
N ALA A 28 -24.87 -19.79 12.18
CA ALA A 28 -23.92 -19.92 11.10
C ALA A 28 -24.66 -19.64 9.78
N PRO A 29 -24.81 -18.38 9.37
CA PRO A 29 -25.56 -18.04 8.18
C PRO A 29 -24.92 -18.63 6.91
N ASP A 30 -25.76 -18.90 5.92
CA ASP A 30 -25.32 -19.27 4.58
C ASP A 30 -25.04 -17.98 3.79
N ALA A 31 -24.00 -17.95 2.95
CA ALA A 31 -23.84 -16.89 1.96
C ALA A 31 -24.54 -17.30 0.66
N SER A 32 -25.37 -16.41 0.12
CA SER A 32 -26.03 -16.62 -1.17
C SER A 32 -25.69 -15.51 -2.14
N PHE A 33 -25.33 -15.87 -3.35
CA PHE A 33 -24.99 -14.91 -4.40
C PHE A 33 -25.24 -15.49 -5.80
N ASP A 34 -25.47 -14.60 -6.73
CA ASP A 34 -25.63 -14.96 -8.15
C ASP A 34 -24.33 -14.62 -8.91
N ILE A 35 -23.91 -15.53 -9.78
CA ILE A 35 -22.84 -15.29 -10.76
C ILE A 35 -23.50 -15.15 -12.13
N ILE A 36 -23.27 -14.02 -12.79
CA ILE A 36 -23.87 -13.73 -14.10
C ILE A 36 -22.74 -13.42 -15.10
N GLY A 37 -22.67 -14.19 -16.17
CA GLY A 37 -21.66 -14.04 -17.22
C GLY A 37 -20.95 -15.34 -17.59
N ARG A 38 -19.68 -15.22 -17.99
CA ARG A 38 -18.83 -16.34 -18.40
C ARG A 38 -17.54 -16.33 -17.56
N PRO A 39 -17.58 -16.83 -16.32
CA PRO A 39 -16.44 -16.80 -15.41
C PRO A 39 -15.21 -17.51 -16.02
N ARG A 40 -14.04 -16.88 -15.88
CA ARG A 40 -12.77 -17.34 -16.43
C ARG A 40 -11.60 -17.06 -15.46
N GLY A 41 -10.43 -17.58 -15.83
CA GLY A 41 -9.19 -17.33 -15.08
C GLY A 41 -9.23 -17.98 -13.70
N PHE A 42 -8.91 -17.23 -12.66
CA PHE A 42 -8.76 -17.70 -11.28
C PHE A 42 -10.00 -18.41 -10.73
N VAL A 43 -11.18 -17.84 -10.90
CA VAL A 43 -12.45 -18.39 -10.37
C VAL A 43 -12.92 -19.65 -11.10
N ALA A 44 -12.38 -19.92 -12.27
CA ALA A 44 -12.65 -21.13 -13.06
C ALA A 44 -11.62 -22.25 -12.83
N GLN A 45 -10.64 -22.05 -11.92
CA GLN A 45 -9.63 -23.05 -11.60
C GLN A 45 -10.15 -24.10 -10.61
N PRO A 46 -9.61 -25.31 -10.63
CA PRO A 46 -9.92 -26.33 -9.63
C PRO A 46 -9.55 -25.85 -8.22
N HIS A 47 -10.52 -25.87 -7.31
CA HIS A 47 -10.35 -25.44 -5.93
C HIS A 47 -11.11 -26.35 -4.95
N VAL A 48 -10.85 -26.16 -3.67
CA VAL A 48 -11.41 -26.94 -2.58
C VAL A 48 -11.89 -25.99 -1.47
N HIS A 49 -13.14 -26.14 -1.07
CA HIS A 49 -13.66 -25.55 0.18
C HIS A 49 -13.54 -26.58 1.29
N THR A 50 -12.71 -26.31 2.30
CA THR A 50 -12.37 -27.31 3.34
C THR A 50 -13.50 -27.61 4.30
N ARG A 51 -14.37 -26.65 4.55
CA ARG A 51 -15.44 -26.73 5.56
C ARG A 51 -16.82 -26.36 5.05
N GLN A 52 -16.92 -25.94 3.79
CA GLN A 52 -18.14 -25.38 3.21
C GLN A 52 -18.70 -26.33 2.16
N VAL A 53 -20.01 -26.50 2.21
CA VAL A 53 -20.79 -27.13 1.14
C VAL A 53 -21.22 -26.03 0.19
N GLU A 54 -20.99 -26.21 -1.09
CA GLU A 54 -21.40 -25.26 -2.12
C GLU A 54 -22.54 -25.87 -2.95
N ARG A 55 -23.63 -25.12 -3.12
CA ARG A 55 -24.80 -25.52 -3.88
C ARG A 55 -24.97 -24.60 -5.06
N PHE A 56 -25.09 -25.17 -6.24
CA PHE A 56 -25.31 -24.48 -7.52
C PHE A 56 -26.74 -24.70 -7.97
N GLU A 57 -27.39 -23.64 -8.41
CA GLU A 57 -28.68 -23.65 -9.10
C GLU A 57 -28.55 -22.80 -10.37
N VAL A 58 -28.75 -23.40 -11.53
CA VAL A 58 -28.71 -22.66 -12.81
C VAL A 58 -30.07 -22.00 -13.04
N LEU A 59 -30.11 -20.69 -13.01
CA LEU A 59 -31.34 -19.89 -13.22
C LEU A 59 -31.59 -19.66 -14.70
N SER A 60 -30.54 -19.47 -15.50
CA SER A 60 -30.61 -19.39 -16.96
C SER A 60 -29.27 -19.73 -17.61
N GLY A 61 -29.29 -20.12 -18.88
CA GLY A 61 -28.10 -20.57 -19.61
C GLY A 61 -27.66 -21.97 -19.20
N GLU A 62 -26.38 -22.27 -19.33
CA GLU A 62 -25.79 -23.52 -18.91
C GLU A 62 -24.37 -23.33 -18.37
N MET A 63 -23.97 -24.19 -17.43
CA MET A 63 -22.64 -24.26 -16.88
C MET A 63 -22.10 -25.69 -16.90
N LEU A 64 -20.79 -25.83 -16.96
CA LEU A 64 -20.09 -27.09 -16.74
C LEU A 64 -19.50 -27.12 -15.32
N LEU A 65 -19.98 -28.00 -14.46
CA LEU A 65 -19.38 -28.31 -13.17
C LEU A 65 -18.52 -29.55 -13.30
N VAL A 66 -17.25 -29.46 -12.94
CA VAL A 66 -16.34 -30.63 -12.85
C VAL A 66 -16.13 -30.93 -11.37
N LEU A 67 -16.59 -32.09 -10.92
CA LEU A 67 -16.48 -32.58 -9.55
C LEU A 67 -15.76 -33.94 -9.54
N ASP A 68 -14.69 -34.07 -8.78
CA ASP A 68 -13.89 -35.31 -8.71
C ASP A 68 -13.55 -35.87 -10.12
N ARG A 69 -13.20 -35.00 -11.08
CA ARG A 69 -12.92 -35.29 -12.52
C ARG A 69 -14.14 -35.64 -13.37
N HIS A 70 -15.33 -35.84 -12.81
CA HIS A 70 -16.56 -36.03 -13.56
C HIS A 70 -17.14 -34.71 -14.03
N ARG A 71 -17.61 -34.72 -15.28
CA ARG A 71 -18.15 -33.54 -15.95
C ARG A 71 -19.67 -33.56 -15.91
N HIS A 72 -20.28 -32.50 -15.36
CA HIS A 72 -21.72 -32.34 -15.27
C HIS A 72 -22.12 -31.06 -15.99
N VAL A 73 -22.87 -31.16 -17.07
CA VAL A 73 -23.46 -29.99 -17.72
C VAL A 73 -24.79 -29.74 -17.06
N LEU A 74 -24.90 -28.57 -16.39
CA LEU A 74 -26.10 -28.12 -15.70
C LEU A 74 -26.79 -27.08 -16.57
N ARG A 75 -28.10 -27.19 -16.71
CA ARG A 75 -28.98 -26.30 -17.47
C ARG A 75 -29.97 -25.59 -16.55
N ALA A 76 -30.69 -24.61 -17.09
CA ALA A 76 -31.71 -23.88 -16.34
C ALA A 76 -32.66 -24.82 -15.59
N GLY A 77 -32.80 -24.64 -14.30
CA GLY A 77 -33.56 -25.49 -13.35
C GLY A 77 -32.75 -26.58 -12.67
N ASP A 78 -31.57 -26.94 -13.18
CA ASP A 78 -30.73 -27.96 -12.57
C ASP A 78 -30.06 -27.43 -11.28
N ARG A 79 -29.91 -28.36 -10.32
CA ARG A 79 -29.24 -28.11 -9.05
C ARG A 79 -28.19 -29.17 -8.77
N MET A 80 -27.05 -28.75 -8.20
CA MET A 80 -25.99 -29.67 -7.77
C MET A 80 -25.29 -29.17 -6.54
N SER A 81 -24.91 -30.07 -5.63
CA SER A 81 -24.16 -29.75 -4.43
C SER A 81 -22.76 -30.34 -4.50
N VAL A 82 -21.78 -29.57 -4.04
CA VAL A 82 -20.38 -29.96 -3.87
C VAL A 82 -20.11 -30.07 -2.38
N PRO A 83 -19.81 -31.28 -1.87
CA PRO A 83 -19.47 -31.47 -0.45
C PRO A 83 -18.15 -30.79 -0.09
N ALA A 84 -18.00 -30.43 1.21
CA ALA A 84 -16.74 -29.95 1.73
C ALA A 84 -15.58 -30.93 1.44
N GLY A 85 -14.41 -30.41 1.19
CA GLY A 85 -13.18 -31.17 0.89
C GLY A 85 -13.11 -31.73 -0.53
N LYS A 86 -14.09 -31.48 -1.40
CA LYS A 86 -14.09 -31.98 -2.76
C LYS A 86 -13.53 -30.97 -3.75
N ALA A 87 -12.54 -31.42 -4.55
CA ALA A 87 -11.99 -30.60 -5.61
C ALA A 87 -13.01 -30.44 -6.76
N HIS A 88 -13.30 -29.20 -7.10
CA HIS A 88 -14.23 -28.89 -8.18
C HIS A 88 -13.84 -27.61 -8.91
N ARG A 89 -14.48 -27.37 -10.04
CA ARG A 89 -14.41 -26.10 -10.78
C ARG A 89 -15.67 -25.88 -11.60
N GLN A 90 -16.08 -24.62 -11.72
CA GLN A 90 -17.12 -24.17 -12.61
C GLN A 90 -16.53 -23.57 -13.90
N LEU A 91 -17.10 -23.88 -15.03
CA LEU A 91 -16.68 -23.39 -16.33
C LEU A 91 -17.89 -22.91 -17.12
N PRO A 92 -17.73 -21.92 -18.01
CA PRO A 92 -18.76 -21.61 -18.98
C PRO A 92 -19.04 -22.84 -19.86
N SER A 93 -20.32 -23.06 -20.16
CA SER A 93 -20.78 -24.02 -21.14
C SER A 93 -21.64 -23.30 -22.19
N GLY A 94 -21.80 -23.89 -23.36
CA GLY A 94 -22.51 -23.24 -24.46
C GLY A 94 -21.89 -21.93 -24.94
N SER A 95 -22.67 -21.14 -25.71
CA SER A 95 -22.19 -19.89 -26.32
C SER A 95 -22.64 -18.62 -25.57
N GLY A 96 -23.67 -18.71 -24.72
CA GLY A 96 -24.26 -17.57 -23.98
C GLY A 96 -23.74 -17.44 -22.57
N ASP A 97 -24.14 -16.35 -21.91
CA ASP A 97 -23.94 -16.14 -20.48
C ASP A 97 -24.81 -17.10 -19.68
N ALA A 98 -24.30 -17.49 -18.51
CA ALA A 98 -25.07 -18.22 -17.51
C ALA A 98 -25.42 -17.32 -16.33
N HIS A 99 -26.59 -17.57 -15.76
CA HIS A 99 -27.00 -17.00 -14.48
C HIS A 99 -27.12 -18.16 -13.49
N VAL A 100 -26.22 -18.18 -12.52
CA VAL A 100 -26.11 -19.28 -11.56
C VAL A 100 -26.19 -18.73 -10.14
N ARG A 101 -27.12 -19.25 -9.36
CA ARG A 101 -27.16 -18.99 -7.91
C ARG A 101 -26.24 -19.97 -7.20
N VAL A 102 -25.46 -19.42 -6.30
CA VAL A 102 -24.52 -20.19 -5.47
C VAL A 102 -24.86 -19.93 -4.02
N THR A 103 -25.01 -21.02 -3.23
CA THR A 103 -25.17 -20.94 -1.79
C THR A 103 -24.04 -21.69 -1.11
N VAL A 104 -23.33 -21.02 -0.21
CA VAL A 104 -22.18 -21.54 0.54
C VAL A 104 -22.58 -21.69 2.01
N SER A 105 -22.49 -22.90 2.53
CA SER A 105 -22.90 -23.25 3.90
C SER A 105 -21.79 -23.96 4.67
N PRO A 106 -21.33 -23.45 5.85
CA PRO A 106 -21.59 -22.11 6.38
C PRO A 106 -20.92 -21.02 5.53
N ALA A 107 -21.42 -19.78 5.61
CA ALA A 107 -20.89 -18.63 4.83
C ALA A 107 -19.38 -18.41 5.03
N GLY A 108 -18.89 -18.55 6.25
CA GLY A 108 -17.51 -18.20 6.58
C GLY A 108 -17.17 -16.77 6.15
N ARG A 109 -16.05 -16.60 5.44
CA ARG A 109 -15.60 -15.31 4.89
C ARG A 109 -15.89 -15.17 3.37
N THR A 110 -16.89 -15.88 2.85
CA THR A 110 -17.19 -15.90 1.42
C THR A 110 -17.53 -14.52 0.86
N GLU A 111 -18.38 -13.76 1.54
CA GLU A 111 -18.73 -12.40 1.09
C GLU A 111 -17.52 -11.45 1.09
N GLU A 112 -16.70 -11.50 2.15
CA GLU A 112 -15.47 -10.71 2.25
C GLU A 112 -14.51 -11.06 1.09
N PHE A 113 -14.38 -12.34 0.78
CA PHE A 113 -13.59 -12.82 -0.36
C PHE A 113 -14.10 -12.25 -1.68
N LEU A 114 -15.42 -12.28 -1.93
CA LEU A 114 -16.03 -11.78 -3.16
C LEU A 114 -15.86 -10.26 -3.30
N ARG A 115 -16.04 -9.50 -2.21
CA ARG A 115 -15.80 -8.04 -2.19
C ARG A 115 -14.32 -7.72 -2.48
N LEU A 116 -13.39 -8.50 -1.92
CA LEU A 116 -11.96 -8.32 -2.23
C LEU A 116 -11.64 -8.65 -3.69
N ILE A 117 -12.20 -9.71 -4.27
CA ILE A 117 -12.05 -10.03 -5.70
C ILE A 117 -12.54 -8.88 -6.57
N ALA A 118 -13.68 -8.28 -6.25
CA ALA A 118 -14.22 -7.14 -6.99
C ALA A 118 -13.32 -5.90 -6.86
N ALA A 119 -12.80 -5.61 -5.67
CA ALA A 119 -11.83 -4.52 -5.46
C ALA A 119 -10.56 -4.75 -6.29
N LEU A 120 -9.98 -5.94 -6.23
CA LEU A 120 -8.79 -6.30 -7.00
C LEU A 120 -9.04 -6.24 -8.52
N SER A 121 -10.26 -6.58 -8.98
CA SER A 121 -10.65 -6.46 -10.40
C SER A 121 -10.66 -4.99 -10.83
N ARG A 122 -11.29 -4.13 -10.07
CA ARG A 122 -11.36 -2.69 -10.30
C ARG A 122 -9.98 -2.03 -10.29
N ASP A 123 -9.10 -2.46 -9.36
CA ASP A 123 -7.75 -1.94 -9.20
C ASP A 123 -6.75 -2.52 -10.23
N GLY A 124 -7.24 -3.26 -11.23
CA GLY A 124 -6.41 -3.85 -12.29
C GLY A 124 -5.40 -4.88 -11.79
N GLN A 125 -5.68 -5.58 -10.66
CA GLN A 125 -4.79 -6.58 -10.09
C GLN A 125 -4.91 -7.96 -10.73
N PHE A 126 -5.68 -8.09 -11.80
CA PHE A 126 -5.77 -9.28 -12.65
C PHE A 126 -5.07 -9.10 -13.99
N THR A 127 -4.61 -10.20 -14.57
CA THR A 127 -4.11 -10.24 -15.94
C THR A 127 -5.28 -10.24 -16.93
N GLY A 128 -5.03 -9.99 -18.22
CA GLY A 128 -6.06 -10.11 -19.27
C GLY A 128 -6.72 -11.48 -19.37
N GLN A 129 -6.09 -12.52 -18.84
CA GLN A 129 -6.64 -13.89 -18.76
C GLN A 129 -7.44 -14.14 -17.47
N GLY A 130 -7.57 -13.15 -16.56
CA GLY A 130 -8.31 -13.28 -15.32
C GLY A 130 -7.56 -13.98 -14.18
N PHE A 131 -6.22 -14.01 -14.21
CA PHE A 131 -5.41 -14.51 -13.10
C PHE A 131 -4.90 -13.34 -12.25
N PRO A 132 -4.91 -13.46 -10.90
CA PRO A 132 -4.39 -12.40 -10.05
C PRO A 132 -2.88 -12.23 -10.25
N LYS A 133 -2.40 -10.99 -10.20
CA LYS A 133 -0.97 -10.69 -10.21
C LYS A 133 -0.29 -11.31 -8.99
N PRO A 134 1.01 -11.63 -9.02
CA PRO A 134 1.67 -12.45 -7.99
C PRO A 134 1.43 -12.02 -6.54
N VAL A 135 1.48 -10.72 -6.26
CA VAL A 135 1.24 -10.19 -4.90
C VAL A 135 -0.21 -10.35 -4.47
N ALA A 136 -1.17 -10.10 -5.37
CA ALA A 136 -2.59 -10.30 -5.10
C ALA A 136 -2.89 -11.79 -4.88
N ALA A 137 -2.33 -12.67 -5.73
CA ALA A 137 -2.44 -14.12 -5.56
C ALA A 137 -1.90 -14.60 -4.21
N ALA A 138 -0.73 -14.11 -3.81
CA ALA A 138 -0.11 -14.46 -2.53
C ALA A 138 -0.97 -14.03 -1.33
N ARG A 139 -1.54 -12.83 -1.36
CA ARG A 139 -2.45 -12.35 -0.32
C ARG A 139 -3.72 -13.19 -0.26
N LEU A 140 -4.41 -13.40 -1.38
CA LEU A 140 -5.60 -14.26 -1.43
C LEU A 140 -5.32 -15.65 -0.85
N THR A 141 -4.17 -16.25 -1.19
CA THR A 141 -3.77 -17.57 -0.68
C THR A 141 -3.55 -17.59 0.83
N LEU A 142 -3.01 -16.52 1.44
CA LEU A 142 -2.74 -16.50 2.87
C LEU A 142 -3.95 -16.08 3.69
N ASP A 143 -4.72 -15.12 3.20
CA ASP A 143 -5.80 -14.49 3.95
C ASP A 143 -7.10 -15.32 3.92
N PHE A 144 -7.31 -16.11 2.86
CA PHE A 144 -8.54 -16.89 2.64
C PHE A 144 -8.33 -18.41 2.52
N ALA A 145 -7.22 -18.93 3.05
CA ALA A 145 -6.94 -20.38 3.03
C ALA A 145 -7.99 -21.22 3.79
N ASP A 146 -8.73 -20.61 4.69
CA ASP A 146 -9.84 -21.21 5.45
C ASP A 146 -11.16 -21.24 4.66
N THR A 147 -11.36 -20.31 3.73
CA THR A 147 -12.52 -20.24 2.83
C THR A 147 -12.36 -21.23 1.66
N GLY A 148 -11.16 -21.23 1.07
CA GLY A 148 -10.85 -22.15 -0.04
C GLY A 148 -9.41 -22.03 -0.50
N HIS A 149 -8.94 -23.04 -1.22
CA HIS A 149 -7.59 -23.04 -1.79
C HIS A 149 -7.57 -23.75 -3.15
N ALA A 150 -6.58 -23.46 -3.99
CA ALA A 150 -6.40 -24.20 -5.24
C ALA A 150 -6.22 -25.69 -4.96
N ALA A 151 -6.76 -26.57 -5.82
CA ALA A 151 -6.66 -28.01 -5.64
C ALA A 151 -5.22 -28.51 -5.74
N VAL A 152 -4.35 -27.82 -6.46
CA VAL A 152 -2.92 -28.11 -6.61
C VAL A 152 -2.11 -26.82 -6.71
N PRO A 153 -0.87 -26.79 -6.24
CA PRO A 153 -0.15 -27.81 -5.46
C PRO A 153 -0.71 -27.95 -4.04
N PRO A 154 -0.17 -28.81 -3.17
CA PRO A 154 -0.63 -28.92 -1.78
C PRO A 154 -0.61 -27.56 -1.05
N VAL A 155 -1.58 -27.33 -0.16
CA VAL A 155 -1.79 -26.03 0.48
C VAL A 155 -0.57 -25.49 1.23
N ALA A 156 0.24 -26.38 1.83
CA ALA A 156 1.49 -26.01 2.49
C ALA A 156 2.48 -25.39 1.51
N VAL A 157 2.58 -25.93 0.30
CA VAL A 157 3.44 -25.40 -0.77
C VAL A 157 2.90 -24.06 -1.26
N GLN A 158 1.57 -23.96 -1.48
CA GLN A 158 0.95 -22.69 -1.86
C GLN A 158 1.26 -21.59 -0.85
N ARG A 159 1.10 -21.88 0.45
CA ARG A 159 1.39 -20.92 1.53
C ARG A 159 2.87 -20.53 1.61
N SER A 160 3.77 -21.49 1.40
CA SER A 160 5.23 -21.22 1.39
C SER A 160 5.62 -20.34 0.21
N LEU A 161 5.10 -20.61 -0.98
CA LEU A 161 5.31 -19.78 -2.16
C LEU A 161 4.72 -18.37 -1.97
N ALA A 162 3.50 -18.27 -1.42
CA ALA A 162 2.86 -17.00 -1.14
C ALA A 162 3.67 -16.16 -0.16
N LYS A 163 4.16 -16.75 0.94
CA LYS A 163 5.07 -16.08 1.89
C LYS A 163 6.36 -15.61 1.21
N GLY A 164 6.96 -16.45 0.35
CA GLY A 164 8.14 -16.09 -0.43
C GLY A 164 7.88 -14.91 -1.37
N ILE A 165 6.76 -14.92 -2.10
CA ILE A 165 6.36 -13.82 -2.99
C ILE A 165 6.18 -12.52 -2.19
N LEU A 166 5.48 -12.55 -1.05
CA LEU A 166 5.27 -11.36 -0.22
C LEU A 166 6.57 -10.87 0.42
N ALA A 167 7.45 -11.77 0.85
CA ALA A 167 8.76 -11.40 1.36
C ALA A 167 9.59 -10.68 0.29
N VAL A 168 9.65 -11.24 -0.93
CA VAL A 168 10.33 -10.61 -2.06
C VAL A 168 9.65 -9.29 -2.44
N ALA A 169 8.31 -9.25 -2.53
CA ALA A 169 7.57 -8.01 -2.81
C ALA A 169 7.77 -6.95 -1.70
N GLY A 170 7.86 -7.37 -0.45
CA GLY A 170 8.19 -6.50 0.67
C GLY A 170 9.61 -5.92 0.57
N LEU A 171 10.57 -6.70 0.05
CA LEU A 171 11.93 -6.20 -0.22
C LEU A 171 11.96 -5.12 -1.33
N TRP A 172 10.99 -5.11 -2.22
CA TRP A 172 10.95 -4.22 -3.39
C TRP A 172 10.05 -3.00 -3.19
N ARG A 173 9.35 -2.92 -2.06
CA ARG A 173 8.30 -1.92 -1.92
C ARG A 173 8.84 -0.60 -1.44
N GLU A 174 9.19 -0.46 -0.26
CA GLU A 174 9.28 0.85 0.35
C GLU A 174 10.46 0.89 1.31
N TYR A 175 11.25 1.94 1.24
CA TYR A 175 12.15 2.27 2.31
C TYR A 175 11.43 3.25 3.22
N ALA A 176 11.05 2.80 4.40
CA ALA A 176 10.57 3.65 5.46
C ALA A 176 11.71 3.80 6.48
N PHE A 177 12.07 5.03 6.77
CA PHE A 177 13.03 5.41 7.79
C PHE A 177 12.32 6.28 8.80
N VAL A 178 12.67 6.11 10.06
CA VAL A 178 12.26 6.99 11.15
C VAL A 178 13.52 7.31 11.92
N ASP A 179 13.87 8.59 11.96
CA ASP A 179 15.04 9.11 12.66
C ASP A 179 14.56 10.13 13.70
N GLU A 180 15.13 10.05 14.90
CA GLU A 180 14.77 10.92 16.02
C GLU A 180 16.03 11.38 16.74
N TRP A 181 16.07 12.67 17.09
CA TRP A 181 17.18 13.23 17.88
C TRP A 181 16.74 14.54 18.56
N ASP A 182 17.50 14.93 19.58
CA ASP A 182 17.31 16.19 20.29
C ASP A 182 18.27 17.24 19.76
N VAL A 183 17.84 18.51 19.79
CA VAL A 183 18.59 19.68 19.36
C VAL A 183 18.49 20.74 20.45
N ALA A 184 19.63 21.24 20.92
CA ALA A 184 19.70 22.27 21.95
C ALA A 184 19.36 23.67 21.37
N ALA A 185 18.19 23.80 20.75
CA ALA A 185 17.69 25.04 20.16
C ALA A 185 16.14 25.11 20.21
N PRO A 186 15.56 26.31 20.25
CA PRO A 186 14.11 26.51 20.26
C PRO A 186 13.44 25.91 19.01
N ALA A 187 12.23 25.35 19.18
CA ALA A 187 11.49 24.66 18.12
C ALA A 187 11.27 25.53 16.86
N GLY A 188 11.00 26.80 17.01
CA GLY A 188 10.87 27.73 15.89
C GLY A 188 12.15 27.89 15.07
N ALA A 189 13.31 27.94 15.71
CA ALA A 189 14.60 28.04 15.00
C ALA A 189 14.93 26.74 14.24
N VAL A 190 14.66 25.59 14.86
CA VAL A 190 14.80 24.27 14.24
C VAL A 190 13.86 24.13 13.06
N PHE A 191 12.58 24.48 13.26
CA PHE A 191 11.55 24.45 12.20
C PHE A 191 11.94 25.31 11.00
N GLU A 192 12.38 26.57 11.22
CA GLU A 192 12.81 27.47 10.15
C GLU A 192 13.96 26.85 9.31
N ALA A 193 14.94 26.24 9.96
CA ALA A 193 16.08 25.61 9.28
C ALA A 193 15.66 24.36 8.48
N LEU A 194 14.73 23.56 9.01
CA LEU A 194 14.22 22.36 8.33
C LEU A 194 13.25 22.72 7.19
N ALA A 195 12.45 23.77 7.34
CA ALA A 195 11.49 24.20 6.32
C ALA A 195 12.18 24.86 5.12
N ASP A 196 13.23 25.66 5.36
CA ASP A 196 13.96 26.34 4.29
C ASP A 196 15.08 25.46 3.71
N THR A 197 14.71 24.65 2.74
CA THR A 197 15.64 23.71 2.07
C THR A 197 16.82 24.43 1.40
N ARG A 198 16.73 25.73 1.09
CA ARG A 198 17.84 26.52 0.50
C ARG A 198 19.04 26.61 1.43
N THR A 199 18.83 26.41 2.73
CA THR A 199 19.89 26.44 3.75
C THR A 199 20.60 25.08 3.92
N TYR A 200 20.05 24.01 3.37
CA TYR A 200 20.61 22.66 3.53
C TYR A 200 22.08 22.53 3.09
N PRO A 201 22.54 23.15 1.98
CA PRO A 201 23.95 23.15 1.62
C PRO A 201 24.87 23.84 2.64
N ASP A 202 24.35 24.64 3.56
CA ASP A 202 25.15 25.31 4.59
C ASP A 202 25.44 24.42 5.78
N TRP A 203 24.47 23.62 6.22
CA TRP A 203 24.55 22.83 7.44
C TRP A 203 24.49 21.33 7.24
N TRP A 204 23.90 20.83 6.15
CA TRP A 204 23.81 19.40 5.89
C TRP A 204 24.91 18.94 4.92
N ARG A 205 26.12 19.37 5.18
CA ARG A 205 27.31 18.98 4.38
C ARG A 205 27.85 17.62 4.79
N PRO A 206 28.42 16.86 3.86
CA PRO A 206 28.50 17.06 2.41
C PRO A 206 27.33 16.43 1.63
N VAL A 207 26.18 16.27 2.28
CA VAL A 207 25.01 15.57 1.71
C VAL A 207 24.35 16.42 0.64
N TYR A 208 23.88 17.63 1.00
CA TYR A 208 23.32 18.56 0.03
C TYR A 208 24.40 19.39 -0.62
N LEU A 209 24.43 19.36 -1.95
CA LEU A 209 25.42 20.05 -2.78
C LEU A 209 24.87 21.38 -3.29
N ASP A 210 23.59 21.37 -3.67
CA ASP A 210 22.90 22.53 -4.21
C ASP A 210 21.38 22.36 -4.03
N VAL A 211 20.69 23.49 -3.75
CA VAL A 211 19.24 23.55 -3.61
C VAL A 211 18.72 24.87 -4.18
N GLU A 212 17.80 24.78 -5.14
CA GLU A 212 17.05 25.90 -5.67
C GLU A 212 15.58 25.76 -5.29
N ALA A 213 14.95 26.83 -4.81
CA ALA A 213 13.53 26.85 -4.51
C ALA A 213 12.85 28.05 -5.17
N ASP A 214 11.59 27.89 -5.55
CA ASP A 214 10.76 28.91 -6.21
C ASP A 214 10.28 30.01 -5.26
N GLY A 215 10.57 29.90 -3.96
CA GLY A 215 10.18 30.88 -2.95
C GLY A 215 10.60 30.51 -1.53
N PRO A 216 10.22 31.31 -0.55
CA PRO A 216 10.36 30.96 0.87
C PRO A 216 9.45 29.77 1.21
N PRO A 217 9.70 29.10 2.37
CA PRO A 217 8.85 27.99 2.82
C PRO A 217 7.39 28.39 2.93
N ALA A 218 6.54 27.77 2.13
CA ALA A 218 5.09 27.93 2.12
C ALA A 218 4.42 26.67 1.57
N LEU A 219 3.12 26.52 1.80
CA LEU A 219 2.35 25.46 1.20
C LEU A 219 2.45 25.55 -0.33
N GLY A 220 2.87 24.46 -0.98
CA GLY A 220 3.06 24.39 -2.44
C GLY A 220 4.44 24.81 -2.93
N THR A 221 5.33 25.41 -2.11
CA THR A 221 6.69 25.75 -2.49
C THR A 221 7.42 24.53 -3.01
N VAL A 222 8.07 24.68 -4.16
CA VAL A 222 8.82 23.63 -4.84
C VAL A 222 10.31 23.91 -4.72
N SER A 223 11.09 22.87 -4.37
CA SER A 223 12.55 22.96 -4.39
C SER A 223 13.16 21.83 -5.23
N HIS A 224 14.20 22.19 -5.99
CA HIS A 224 15.05 21.27 -6.73
C HIS A 224 16.32 21.03 -5.93
N GLN A 225 16.59 19.77 -5.64
CA GLN A 225 17.63 19.38 -4.71
C GLN A 225 18.63 18.48 -5.42
N HIS A 226 19.91 18.77 -5.24
CA HIS A 226 21.02 17.95 -5.69
C HIS A 226 21.82 17.50 -4.48
N PHE A 227 21.80 16.21 -4.19
CA PHE A 227 22.46 15.66 -3.02
C PHE A 227 23.13 14.31 -3.30
N LYS A 228 23.97 13.89 -2.38
CA LYS A 228 24.66 12.61 -2.42
C LYS A 228 24.67 11.97 -1.04
N GLY A 229 24.85 10.66 -1.03
CA GLY A 229 25.19 9.94 0.17
C GLY A 229 26.68 9.58 0.24
N ARG A 230 26.99 8.54 1.02
CA ARG A 230 28.34 7.95 1.09
C ARG A 230 28.68 7.15 -0.17
N LEU A 231 27.67 6.61 -0.85
CA LEU A 231 27.84 5.86 -2.08
C LEU A 231 28.18 6.80 -3.27
N PRO A 232 28.94 6.34 -4.27
CA PRO A 232 29.48 7.18 -5.35
C PRO A 232 28.42 7.49 -6.42
N TYR A 233 27.26 7.99 -6.01
CA TYR A 233 26.23 8.47 -6.92
C TYR A 233 25.56 9.73 -6.39
N HIS A 234 25.05 10.53 -7.31
CA HIS A 234 24.32 11.74 -7.01
C HIS A 234 22.85 11.53 -7.29
N LEU A 235 22.01 12.18 -6.51
CA LEU A 235 20.55 12.16 -6.64
C LEU A 235 20.03 13.56 -6.90
N ARG A 236 19.07 13.65 -7.82
CA ARG A 236 18.34 14.87 -8.11
C ARG A 236 16.87 14.62 -7.87
N THR A 237 16.30 15.43 -7.01
CA THR A 237 14.88 15.34 -6.64
C THR A 237 14.23 16.72 -6.74
N ARG A 238 12.92 16.68 -6.86
CA ARG A 238 12.04 17.82 -6.73
C ARG A 238 11.14 17.56 -5.55
N SER A 239 11.12 18.44 -4.56
CA SER A 239 10.19 18.33 -3.44
C SER A 239 9.16 19.46 -3.47
N ARG A 240 7.94 19.18 -2.98
CA ARG A 240 6.87 20.15 -2.83
C ARG A 240 6.29 20.05 -1.43
N ILE A 241 6.21 21.17 -0.74
CA ILE A 241 5.57 21.24 0.59
C ILE A 241 4.07 21.01 0.44
N THR A 242 3.55 19.97 1.07
CA THR A 242 2.13 19.59 1.06
C THR A 242 1.41 19.93 2.37
N ARG A 243 2.16 20.10 3.47
CA ARG A 243 1.65 20.53 4.76
C ARG A 243 2.73 21.34 5.47
N LEU A 244 2.34 22.47 6.08
CA LEU A 244 3.23 23.32 6.83
C LEU A 244 2.47 23.86 8.04
N GLU A 245 2.79 23.33 9.22
CA GLU A 245 2.29 23.81 10.51
C GLU A 245 3.45 24.46 11.24
N PRO A 246 3.43 25.80 11.44
CA PRO A 246 4.54 26.51 12.05
C PRO A 246 5.00 25.89 13.36
N ASP A 247 6.30 25.78 13.53
CA ASP A 247 7.01 25.24 14.69
C ASP A 247 6.70 23.77 15.03
N ARG A 248 5.97 23.05 14.15
CA ARG A 248 5.52 21.68 14.45
C ARG A 248 5.72 20.67 13.34
N VAL A 249 5.19 20.91 12.13
CA VAL A 249 5.13 19.90 11.07
C VAL A 249 5.47 20.48 9.71
N ILE A 250 6.35 19.78 8.98
CA ILE A 250 6.62 20.03 7.57
C ILE A 250 6.44 18.69 6.85
N GLU A 251 5.55 18.66 5.86
CA GLU A 251 5.34 17.49 5.01
C GLU A 251 5.61 17.86 3.56
N ALA A 252 6.33 17.02 2.84
CA ALA A 252 6.66 17.24 1.45
C ALA A 252 6.59 15.96 0.63
N GLU A 253 6.02 16.06 -0.56
CA GLU A 253 6.13 15.06 -1.61
C GLU A 253 7.42 15.24 -2.38
N VAL A 254 8.06 14.13 -2.75
CA VAL A 254 9.33 14.12 -3.47
C VAL A 254 9.22 13.28 -4.73
N ASP A 255 9.70 13.82 -5.84
CA ASP A 255 9.79 13.19 -7.16
C ASP A 255 11.22 13.29 -7.72
N GLY A 256 11.53 12.49 -8.75
CA GLY A 256 12.82 12.48 -9.43
C GLY A 256 13.54 11.15 -9.33
N ASP A 257 14.82 11.16 -8.96
CA ASP A 257 15.60 9.92 -8.78
C ASP A 257 15.09 9.06 -7.61
N LEU A 258 14.43 9.70 -6.63
CA LEU A 258 13.65 9.09 -5.58
C LEU A 258 12.22 9.65 -5.64
N ARG A 259 11.25 8.79 -5.43
CA ARG A 259 9.85 9.19 -5.27
C ARG A 259 9.37 8.80 -3.89
N GLY A 260 8.70 9.71 -3.21
CA GLY A 260 8.21 9.40 -1.87
C GLY A 260 7.68 10.63 -1.15
N HIS A 261 7.71 10.54 0.16
CA HIS A 261 7.17 11.60 0.99
C HIS A 261 7.94 11.65 2.30
N GLY A 262 8.18 12.85 2.79
CA GLY A 262 8.88 13.10 4.04
C GLY A 262 8.05 13.95 5.00
N VAL A 263 8.11 13.61 6.28
CA VAL A 263 7.48 14.37 7.36
C VAL A 263 8.49 14.70 8.43
N TRP A 264 8.68 15.99 8.68
CA TRP A 264 9.40 16.50 9.83
C TRP A 264 8.39 16.87 10.92
N THR A 265 8.63 16.40 12.13
CA THR A 265 7.91 16.83 13.33
C THR A 265 8.90 17.43 14.31
N VAL A 266 8.62 18.63 14.78
CA VAL A 266 9.42 19.31 15.80
C VAL A 266 8.55 19.47 17.04
N THR A 267 9.06 19.02 18.20
CA THR A 267 8.35 19.11 19.47
C THR A 267 9.24 19.86 20.46
N PRO A 268 8.78 20.95 21.09
CA PRO A 268 9.56 21.65 22.10
C PRO A 268 9.79 20.76 23.32
N THR A 269 10.99 20.84 23.93
CA THR A 269 11.37 20.21 25.17
C THR A 269 11.91 21.24 26.16
N ASP A 270 12.12 20.85 27.40
CA ASP A 270 12.64 21.78 28.43
C ASP A 270 14.06 22.29 28.08
N ASP A 271 14.88 21.49 27.40
CA ASP A 271 16.26 21.80 27.02
C ASP A 271 16.45 22.17 25.54
N GLY A 272 15.35 22.28 24.75
CA GLY A 272 15.45 22.58 23.32
C GLY A 272 14.28 22.04 22.51
N SER A 273 14.55 21.12 21.60
CA SER A 273 13.53 20.54 20.71
C SER A 273 13.86 19.08 20.39
N HIS A 274 12.84 18.26 20.28
CA HIS A 274 12.90 16.91 19.73
C HIS A 274 12.50 16.94 18.26
N VAL A 275 13.32 16.38 17.37
CA VAL A 275 13.08 16.28 15.93
C VAL A 275 12.81 14.83 15.58
N ARG A 276 11.72 14.61 14.86
CA ARG A 276 11.38 13.31 14.25
C ARG A 276 11.25 13.49 12.74
N PHE A 277 11.97 12.65 11.99
CA PHE A 277 11.90 12.60 10.53
C PHE A 277 11.40 11.24 10.07
N GLU A 278 10.26 11.24 9.41
CA GLU A 278 9.69 10.05 8.76
C GLU A 278 9.88 10.19 7.26
N TRP A 279 10.64 9.27 6.67
CA TRP A 279 11.00 9.31 5.28
C TRP A 279 10.59 8.01 4.58
N THR A 280 9.64 8.10 3.68
CA THR A 280 9.13 6.98 2.90
C THR A 280 9.47 7.17 1.43
N VAL A 281 10.30 6.27 0.87
CA VAL A 281 10.79 6.41 -0.51
C VAL A 281 10.73 5.13 -1.32
N HIS A 282 10.47 5.31 -2.60
CA HIS A 282 10.55 4.28 -3.63
C HIS A 282 11.72 4.62 -4.58
N ALA A 283 12.56 3.64 -4.88
CA ALA A 283 13.59 3.81 -5.92
C ALA A 283 12.96 3.61 -7.30
N ASP A 284 12.88 4.68 -8.10
CA ASP A 284 12.18 4.65 -9.40
C ASP A 284 13.07 4.12 -10.54
N ARG A 285 14.40 4.18 -10.41
CA ARG A 285 15.33 3.64 -11.41
C ARG A 285 15.26 2.12 -11.49
N ARG A 286 14.98 1.56 -12.68
CA ARG A 286 14.87 0.10 -12.91
C ARG A 286 16.03 -0.70 -12.33
N LEU A 287 17.27 -0.20 -12.47
CA LEU A 287 18.46 -0.88 -11.96
C LEU A 287 18.48 -0.93 -10.43
N LEU A 288 18.18 0.19 -9.76
CA LEU A 288 18.07 0.24 -8.30
C LEU A 288 16.97 -0.70 -7.80
N ARG A 289 15.85 -0.75 -8.50
CA ARG A 289 14.72 -1.63 -8.16
C ARG A 289 15.08 -3.11 -8.22
N ILE A 290 15.88 -3.54 -9.22
CA ILE A 290 16.33 -4.93 -9.34
C ILE A 290 17.36 -5.29 -8.26
N LEU A 291 18.26 -4.36 -7.94
CA LEU A 291 19.34 -4.58 -6.99
C LEU A 291 18.93 -4.30 -5.53
N THR A 292 17.78 -3.68 -5.30
CA THR A 292 17.26 -3.30 -3.97
C THR A 292 17.38 -4.39 -2.90
N PRO A 293 17.01 -5.66 -3.12
CA PRO A 293 17.13 -6.69 -2.08
C PRO A 293 18.55 -6.86 -1.57
N PHE A 294 19.54 -6.76 -2.45
CA PHE A 294 20.96 -6.93 -2.14
C PHE A 294 21.60 -5.66 -1.58
N LEU A 295 21.12 -4.49 -2.04
CA LEU A 295 21.63 -3.19 -1.63
C LEU A 295 20.97 -2.62 -0.37
N ARG A 296 19.92 -3.23 0.13
CA ARG A 296 19.15 -2.71 1.28
C ARG A 296 20.02 -2.36 2.51
N PRO A 297 20.97 -3.19 2.95
CA PRO A 297 21.88 -2.83 4.04
C PRO A 297 22.74 -1.61 3.70
N ALA A 298 23.27 -1.55 2.47
CA ALA A 298 24.10 -0.44 2.01
C ALA A 298 23.30 0.87 1.90
N LEU A 299 22.05 0.80 1.44
CA LEU A 299 21.15 1.96 1.34
C LEU A 299 20.72 2.46 2.73
N ARG A 300 20.48 1.55 3.70
CA ARG A 300 20.25 1.93 5.09
C ARG A 300 21.45 2.60 5.72
N ALA A 301 22.63 2.04 5.53
CA ALA A 301 23.89 2.63 6.01
C ALA A 301 24.16 3.99 5.36
N ASN A 302 23.79 4.15 4.07
CA ASN A 302 23.90 5.41 3.36
C ASN A 302 22.93 6.48 3.92
N HIS A 303 21.68 6.10 4.23
CA HIS A 303 20.71 6.98 4.88
C HIS A 303 21.20 7.38 6.28
N ALA A 304 21.56 6.43 7.12
CA ALA A 304 22.06 6.69 8.48
C ALA A 304 23.28 7.63 8.46
N TRP A 305 24.19 7.46 7.48
CA TRP A 305 25.31 8.36 7.31
C TRP A 305 24.86 9.78 6.94
N ALA A 306 23.85 9.92 6.08
CA ALA A 306 23.32 11.24 5.68
C ALA A 306 22.64 11.95 6.88
N ILE A 307 21.85 11.22 7.66
CA ILE A 307 21.19 11.77 8.85
C ILE A 307 22.22 12.16 9.91
N ALA A 308 23.27 11.35 10.15
CA ALA A 308 24.34 11.73 11.08
C ALA A 308 24.97 13.09 10.70
N ARG A 309 25.11 13.38 9.40
CA ARG A 309 25.60 14.70 8.95
C ARG A 309 24.59 15.83 9.19
N ALA A 310 23.27 15.54 9.14
CA ALA A 310 22.26 16.52 9.54
C ALA A 310 22.37 16.87 11.03
N ILE A 311 22.47 15.83 11.87
CA ILE A 311 22.60 15.99 13.32
C ILE A 311 23.84 16.80 13.66
N ASP A 312 25.01 16.42 13.08
CA ASP A 312 26.30 17.09 13.33
C ASP A 312 26.28 18.57 12.88
N GLY A 313 25.53 18.91 11.82
CA GLY A 313 25.58 20.23 11.21
C GLY A 313 24.52 21.22 11.69
N LEU A 314 23.34 20.73 12.10
CA LEU A 314 22.17 21.59 12.39
C LEU A 314 22.42 22.50 13.60
N GLU A 315 22.84 21.96 14.73
CA GLU A 315 23.01 22.74 15.95
C GLU A 315 24.10 23.83 15.83
N PRO A 316 25.32 23.57 15.30
CA PRO A 316 26.29 24.64 15.03
C PRO A 316 25.79 25.74 14.10
N TYR A 317 25.00 25.35 13.07
CA TYR A 317 24.39 26.32 12.16
C TYR A 317 23.39 27.22 12.90
N LEU A 318 22.52 26.66 13.74
CA LEU A 318 21.53 27.44 14.52
C LEU A 318 22.20 28.40 15.49
N VAL A 319 23.29 27.97 16.17
CA VAL A 319 24.08 28.83 17.06
C VAL A 319 24.70 29.99 16.29
N ALA A 320 25.33 29.72 15.15
CA ALA A 320 25.91 30.75 14.29
C ALA A 320 24.84 31.77 13.80
N ARG A 321 23.67 31.24 13.38
CA ARG A 321 22.56 32.09 12.92
C ARG A 321 21.96 32.95 14.03
N ALA A 322 21.86 32.43 15.26
CA ALA A 322 21.42 33.20 16.42
C ALA A 322 22.37 34.32 16.75
N ALA A 323 23.68 34.07 16.69
CA ALA A 323 24.71 35.11 16.93
C ALA A 323 24.75 36.20 15.83
N ALA A 324 24.35 35.87 14.61
CA ALA A 324 24.32 36.83 13.49
C ALA A 324 23.04 37.69 13.47
N ARG A 325 22.01 37.36 14.22
CA ARG A 325 20.79 38.21 14.35
C ARG A 325 21.13 39.46 15.19
N PRO A 326 21.02 40.71 14.66
CA PRO A 326 21.28 41.91 15.47
C PRO A 326 20.29 41.96 16.61
N THR A 327 20.83 42.19 17.83
CA THR A 327 20.01 42.40 19.02
C THR A 327 19.18 43.66 18.79
N SER A 328 17.87 43.53 18.64
CA SER A 328 16.95 44.67 18.58
C SER A 328 17.04 45.40 19.92
N ILE A 329 17.79 46.49 19.95
CA ILE A 329 17.83 47.39 21.11
C ILE A 329 16.42 48.01 21.21
N ALA A 330 15.68 47.62 22.25
CA ALA A 330 14.46 48.31 22.64
C ALA A 330 14.81 49.75 22.98
N VAL A 331 14.53 50.67 22.06
CA VAL A 331 14.57 52.11 22.36
C VAL A 331 13.40 52.39 23.28
N THR A 332 13.70 52.45 24.56
CA THR A 332 12.80 52.98 25.57
C THR A 332 12.65 54.48 25.28
N ALA A 333 11.54 54.88 24.68
CA ALA A 333 11.18 56.30 24.54
C ALA A 333 10.93 56.85 25.95
N ALA A 334 11.90 57.61 26.46
CA ALA A 334 11.69 58.47 27.56
C ALA A 334 10.74 59.63 27.11
N GLY A 335 9.53 59.69 27.67
CA GLY A 335 8.61 60.73 27.44
C GLY A 335 9.14 62.01 28.10
N PRO A 336 8.86 63.25 27.53
CA PRO A 336 9.24 64.49 28.12
C PRO A 336 8.33 64.84 29.30
N SER A 337 8.93 65.43 30.32
CA SER A 337 8.34 66.01 31.49
C SER A 337 7.40 67.19 31.15
#